data_34fd13226332ef78dba2a9c714add13f
#
_entry.id   34fd13226332ef78dba2a9c714add13f
#
_cell.length_a   1.000
_cell.length_b   1.000
_cell.length_c   1.000
_cell.angle_alpha   90.00
_cell.angle_beta   90.00
_cell.angle_gamma   90.00
#
_symmetry.space_group_name_H-M   'P 1'
#
loop_
_entity.id
_entity.type
_entity.pdbx_description
1 polymer ?
#
loop_
_entity_poly.entity_id
_entity_poly.type
_entity_poly.pdbx_seq_one_letter_code
_entity_poly.pdbx_strand_id
1 'polypeptide(L)'
;MKTKCKNYAGGPLMAVDALGRGTPDVEHGAPSTRKDRLVGLFYFLWLGSSHHRPYNVTEMLEQDPDIGHKPTSPLWGGKGVYHHWGEPFYGYYYSNDEWVVRKHMKLLMQADIDFLFFDTTNGPIYADNARLVMKVLQEYHDEGWKIPRVMFYTNTASGDTVQRIYDAVYREGYCKDTWFCLDGKPVIIAKEECSPETCAFFNIKMSQWPNEPDKLGGWPWMDFTRPQRVFANLKGEPEVINVSVAQHPQIKFGDSALYGEKANCGRAYHNGENDPTPGAWKYGYNFAEQFDRALETDPPIVLVTGWNEWIAGDWGSGRGERPICFVDCANAEYSRDIEMMRGGYFDNYFMQLVSYVRRYKGAEATPVYSPVATVDMPVAESMAASPARYDGFSDGGFNRHAVGQGGVIYTNYTQRNVIEEIGVKHDAKTISFTVRTKELLSDPLGAGSWMKIYLNTVGGEGYQYVLNHTTCRGGKTTLAKVIGKGDDLTAVNMEGVDIRYEIEGHLLRINLPRSAVGLDYGYFNMWFKVADSREAYKSVEDFYDKGDAVPLGRLNFVYHGE
;
A
#
# COMPACT_ATOMS: atom_id res chain seq x y z
N MET A 1 10.19 -5.02 30.15
CA MET A 1 10.19 -5.98 29.03
C MET A 1 10.29 -5.17 27.75
N LYS A 2 11.22 -5.44 26.84
CA LYS A 2 11.17 -4.84 25.49
C LYS A 2 9.94 -5.40 24.82
N THR A 3 8.98 -4.55 24.48
CA THR A 3 7.79 -4.91 23.68
C THR A 3 8.29 -5.55 22.39
N LYS A 4 7.79 -6.75 22.05
CA LYS A 4 8.14 -7.41 20.79
C LYS A 4 7.74 -6.46 19.65
N CYS A 5 8.64 -6.16 18.75
CA CYS A 5 8.34 -5.32 17.60
C CYS A 5 7.26 -6.01 16.76
N LYS A 6 6.13 -5.34 16.57
CA LYS A 6 5.05 -5.81 15.71
C LYS A 6 5.47 -5.56 14.26
N ASN A 7 5.50 -6.60 13.45
CA ASN A 7 5.84 -6.48 12.04
C ASN A 7 4.71 -7.08 11.21
N TYR A 8 3.97 -6.22 10.51
CA TYR A 8 2.86 -6.66 9.69
C TYR A 8 3.32 -7.57 8.53
N ALA A 9 4.44 -7.22 7.91
CA ALA A 9 4.99 -7.98 6.79
C ALA A 9 5.81 -9.21 7.23
N GLY A 10 6.19 -9.28 8.50
CA GLY A 10 6.99 -10.39 9.05
C GLY A 10 6.20 -11.68 9.26
N GLY A 11 4.87 -11.62 9.22
CA GLY A 11 4.02 -12.80 9.16
C GLY A 11 3.65 -13.16 7.72
N PRO A 12 3.29 -14.41 7.44
CA PRO A 12 2.84 -14.79 6.11
C PRO A 12 1.47 -14.16 5.84
N LEU A 13 1.46 -13.15 4.99
CA LEU A 13 0.25 -12.55 4.45
C LEU A 13 0.08 -13.02 3.01
N MET A 14 -0.99 -13.74 2.71
CA MET A 14 -1.22 -14.31 1.40
C MET A 14 -2.40 -13.63 0.69
N ALA A 15 -2.28 -13.51 -0.61
CA ALA A 15 -3.36 -13.06 -1.48
C ALA A 15 -3.16 -13.56 -2.91
N VAL A 16 -4.23 -13.51 -3.69
CA VAL A 16 -4.20 -13.59 -5.15
C VAL A 16 -4.86 -12.33 -5.68
N ASP A 17 -4.20 -11.62 -6.59
CA ASP A 17 -4.75 -10.39 -7.18
C ASP A 17 -5.81 -10.69 -8.25
N ALA A 18 -6.46 -9.65 -8.76
CA ALA A 18 -7.49 -9.78 -9.79
C ALA A 18 -6.99 -10.32 -11.15
N LEU A 19 -5.67 -10.47 -11.32
CA LEU A 19 -5.03 -11.08 -12.49
C LEU A 19 -4.61 -12.53 -12.23
N GLY A 20 -4.96 -13.10 -11.08
CA GLY A 20 -4.61 -14.46 -10.69
C GLY A 20 -3.16 -14.64 -10.20
N ARG A 21 -2.44 -13.55 -9.86
CA ARG A 21 -1.06 -13.60 -9.39
C ARG A 21 -1.02 -13.71 -7.87
N GLY A 22 -0.45 -14.81 -7.36
CA GLY A 22 -0.27 -15.04 -5.93
C GLY A 22 0.91 -14.25 -5.34
N THR A 23 0.78 -13.82 -4.07
CA THR A 23 1.93 -13.33 -3.32
C THR A 23 2.89 -14.49 -3.01
N PRO A 24 4.22 -14.35 -3.22
CA PRO A 24 5.17 -15.39 -2.91
C PRO A 24 5.37 -15.57 -1.40
N ASP A 25 5.66 -16.78 -0.99
CA ASP A 25 6.16 -17.17 0.32
C ASP A 25 7.46 -17.97 0.17
N VAL A 26 8.01 -18.48 1.29
CA VAL A 26 9.27 -19.23 1.28
C VAL A 26 9.17 -20.54 0.47
N GLU A 27 7.99 -21.13 0.39
CA GLU A 27 7.75 -22.36 -0.40
C GLU A 27 7.52 -22.04 -1.88
N HIS A 28 7.09 -20.81 -2.19
CA HIS A 28 6.66 -20.38 -3.52
C HIS A 28 7.39 -19.13 -4.02
N GLY A 29 8.73 -19.13 -3.94
CA GLY A 29 9.58 -18.19 -4.68
C GLY A 29 10.07 -16.95 -3.94
N ALA A 30 9.84 -16.83 -2.63
CA ALA A 30 10.51 -15.86 -1.79
C ALA A 30 11.73 -16.50 -1.09
N PRO A 31 12.89 -15.81 -0.99
CA PRO A 31 13.97 -16.28 -0.13
C PRO A 31 13.59 -16.14 1.36
N SER A 32 14.35 -16.73 2.25
CA SER A 32 14.29 -16.42 3.68
C SER A 32 14.60 -14.94 3.91
N THR A 33 14.05 -14.35 4.97
CA THR A 33 14.19 -12.92 5.28
C THR A 33 15.63 -12.42 5.22
N ARG A 34 15.85 -11.36 4.47
CA ARG A 34 17.14 -10.69 4.23
C ARG A 34 17.11 -9.30 4.86
N LYS A 35 17.81 -9.14 5.98
CA LYS A 35 17.82 -7.88 6.77
C LYS A 35 18.73 -6.79 6.18
N ASP A 36 19.57 -7.14 5.24
CA ASP A 36 20.54 -6.30 4.54
C ASP A 36 20.00 -5.72 3.23
N ARG A 37 18.72 -5.92 2.96
CA ARG A 37 18.03 -5.38 1.77
C ARG A 37 16.95 -4.40 2.18
N LEU A 38 16.97 -3.21 1.56
CA LEU A 38 16.06 -2.11 1.84
C LEU A 38 15.28 -1.69 0.59
N VAL A 39 14.03 -1.32 0.79
CA VAL A 39 13.18 -0.76 -0.27
C VAL A 39 12.67 0.61 0.16
N GLY A 40 13.01 1.64 -0.62
CA GLY A 40 12.48 2.99 -0.48
C GLY A 40 11.39 3.26 -1.52
N LEU A 41 10.43 4.11 -1.18
CA LEU A 41 9.32 4.48 -2.06
C LEU A 41 9.15 5.99 -2.14
N PHE A 42 9.09 6.53 -3.37
CA PHE A 42 8.88 7.96 -3.63
C PHE A 42 7.44 8.34 -3.31
N TYR A 43 7.27 9.33 -2.43
CA TYR A 43 5.99 9.74 -1.88
C TYR A 43 5.75 11.23 -2.07
N PHE A 44 4.60 11.60 -2.65
CA PHE A 44 4.27 12.97 -3.01
C PHE A 44 3.40 13.63 -1.95
N LEU A 45 3.71 14.90 -1.64
CA LEU A 45 3.09 15.68 -0.56
C LEU A 45 2.27 16.88 -1.05
N TRP A 46 2.09 17.04 -2.37
CA TRP A 46 1.63 18.31 -2.95
C TRP A 46 0.20 18.30 -3.50
N LEU A 47 -0.58 17.24 -3.25
CA LEU A 47 -2.00 17.23 -3.60
C LEU A 47 -2.76 18.24 -2.73
N GLY A 48 -3.54 19.14 -3.39
CA GLY A 48 -4.32 20.17 -2.70
C GLY A 48 -3.88 21.61 -2.97
N SER A 49 -2.95 21.79 -3.92
CA SER A 49 -2.49 23.14 -4.33
C SER A 49 -3.51 23.91 -5.19
N SER A 50 -4.62 23.27 -5.59
CA SER A 50 -5.64 23.88 -6.44
C SER A 50 -7.06 23.63 -5.91
N HIS A 51 -7.97 24.58 -6.15
CA HIS A 51 -9.34 24.56 -5.64
C HIS A 51 -10.41 24.33 -6.71
N HIS A 52 -10.02 24.13 -7.98
CA HIS A 52 -10.96 23.81 -9.05
C HIS A 52 -11.45 22.37 -8.98
N ARG A 53 -12.53 22.04 -9.70
CA ARG A 53 -13.03 20.65 -9.83
C ARG A 53 -11.93 19.73 -10.34
N PRO A 54 -11.99 18.44 -10.08
CA PRO A 54 -11.08 17.47 -10.69
C PRO A 54 -11.23 17.48 -12.23
N TYR A 55 -10.09 17.38 -12.92
CA TYR A 55 -10.00 17.17 -14.35
C TYR A 55 -9.18 15.91 -14.60
N ASN A 56 -9.81 14.86 -15.12
CA ASN A 56 -9.20 13.54 -15.30
C ASN A 56 -8.89 13.30 -16.78
N VAL A 57 -7.62 13.25 -17.12
CA VAL A 57 -7.16 13.12 -18.52
C VAL A 57 -7.58 11.79 -19.13
N THR A 58 -7.59 10.69 -18.35
CA THR A 58 -8.05 9.39 -18.84
C THR A 58 -9.53 9.47 -19.29
N GLU A 59 -10.39 10.04 -18.45
CA GLU A 59 -11.80 10.26 -18.82
C GLU A 59 -11.99 11.23 -19.99
N MET A 60 -11.15 12.27 -20.08
CA MET A 60 -11.19 13.21 -21.21
C MET A 60 -10.85 12.52 -22.53
N LEU A 61 -9.85 11.63 -22.54
CA LEU A 61 -9.48 10.85 -23.72
C LEU A 61 -10.53 9.79 -24.11
N GLU A 62 -11.24 9.24 -23.12
CA GLU A 62 -12.38 8.36 -23.39
C GLU A 62 -13.56 9.11 -24.04
N GLN A 63 -13.79 10.37 -23.62
CA GLN A 63 -14.85 11.22 -24.19
C GLN A 63 -14.46 11.78 -25.56
N ASP A 64 -13.20 12.15 -25.75
CA ASP A 64 -12.68 12.79 -26.96
C ASP A 64 -11.19 12.38 -27.15
N PRO A 65 -10.92 11.31 -27.94
CA PRO A 65 -9.57 10.85 -28.21
C PRO A 65 -8.66 11.90 -28.85
N ASP A 66 -9.21 12.91 -29.51
CA ASP A 66 -8.49 14.01 -30.17
C ASP A 66 -8.34 15.25 -29.28
N ILE A 67 -8.65 15.16 -27.99
CA ILE A 67 -8.70 16.31 -27.07
C ILE A 67 -7.37 17.09 -27.02
N GLY A 68 -6.22 16.42 -27.18
CA GLY A 68 -4.89 17.05 -27.24
C GLY A 68 -4.74 18.08 -28.36
N HIS A 69 -5.48 17.91 -29.47
CA HIS A 69 -5.53 18.84 -30.61
C HIS A 69 -6.57 19.95 -30.44
N LYS A 70 -7.29 20.01 -29.31
CA LYS A 70 -8.33 21.00 -28.99
C LYS A 70 -7.99 21.79 -27.72
N PRO A 71 -6.94 22.62 -27.73
CA PRO A 71 -6.42 23.29 -26.51
C PRO A 71 -7.41 24.29 -25.90
N THR A 72 -8.41 24.73 -26.67
CA THR A 72 -9.46 25.64 -26.20
C THR A 72 -10.72 24.91 -25.71
N SER A 73 -10.70 23.59 -25.67
CA SER A 73 -11.83 22.81 -25.17
C SER A 73 -12.10 23.14 -23.70
N PRO A 74 -13.38 23.34 -23.31
CA PRO A 74 -13.74 23.57 -21.91
C PRO A 74 -13.43 22.36 -21.00
N LEU A 75 -13.18 21.18 -21.55
CA LEU A 75 -12.75 20.01 -20.80
C LEU A 75 -11.42 20.22 -20.09
N TRP A 76 -10.53 21.08 -20.61
CA TRP A 76 -9.24 21.41 -19.97
C TRP A 76 -9.39 22.35 -18.75
N GLY A 77 -10.53 22.98 -18.53
CA GLY A 77 -10.80 23.82 -17.37
C GLY A 77 -10.12 25.18 -17.35
N GLY A 78 -9.27 25.48 -18.33
CA GLY A 78 -8.61 26.77 -18.46
C GLY A 78 -7.14 26.79 -18.03
N LYS A 79 -6.57 28.01 -17.97
CA LYS A 79 -5.15 28.25 -17.73
C LYS A 79 -4.76 27.97 -16.28
N GLY A 80 -3.64 27.27 -16.07
CA GLY A 80 -3.10 27.02 -14.72
C GLY A 80 -3.82 25.93 -13.93
N VAL A 81 -4.69 25.16 -14.59
CA VAL A 81 -5.39 24.04 -13.99
C VAL A 81 -4.46 22.82 -13.91
N TYR A 82 -4.46 22.14 -12.77
CA TYR A 82 -3.81 20.84 -12.62
C TYR A 82 -4.79 19.73 -13.02
N HIS A 83 -4.26 18.67 -13.65
CA HIS A 83 -5.02 17.56 -14.18
C HIS A 83 -4.61 16.27 -13.50
N HIS A 84 -5.61 15.47 -13.11
CA HIS A 84 -5.39 14.11 -12.66
C HIS A 84 -5.21 13.17 -13.86
N TRP A 85 -4.30 12.23 -13.78
CA TRP A 85 -4.16 11.21 -14.81
C TRP A 85 -5.21 10.08 -14.67
N GLY A 86 -5.82 9.92 -13.49
CA GLY A 86 -6.86 8.96 -13.14
C GLY A 86 -7.54 9.36 -11.83
N GLU A 87 -8.52 8.57 -11.36
CA GLU A 87 -9.13 8.78 -10.05
C GLU A 87 -8.46 7.89 -9.00
N PRO A 88 -7.88 8.46 -7.91
CA PRO A 88 -7.42 7.68 -6.76
C PRO A 88 -8.56 6.86 -6.17
N PHE A 89 -8.29 5.67 -5.68
CA PHE A 89 -9.31 4.82 -5.04
C PHE A 89 -10.01 5.53 -3.87
N TYR A 90 -9.27 6.32 -3.11
CA TYR A 90 -9.81 7.12 -2.01
C TYR A 90 -10.42 8.46 -2.44
N GLY A 91 -10.68 8.66 -3.75
CA GLY A 91 -11.18 9.89 -4.34
C GLY A 91 -10.09 10.95 -4.52
N TYR A 92 -10.43 12.10 -5.05
CA TYR A 92 -9.51 13.21 -5.31
C TYR A 92 -9.16 13.94 -4.01
N TYR A 93 -8.42 13.27 -3.12
CA TYR A 93 -8.06 13.74 -1.78
C TYR A 93 -6.95 14.79 -1.82
N TYR A 94 -6.79 15.53 -0.73
CA TYR A 94 -5.63 16.38 -0.48
C TYR A 94 -4.61 15.67 0.42
N SER A 95 -3.32 16.02 0.28
CA SER A 95 -2.24 15.42 1.06
C SER A 95 -2.38 15.59 2.58
N ASN A 96 -3.27 16.48 3.04
CA ASN A 96 -3.60 16.67 4.45
C ASN A 96 -4.80 15.85 4.94
N ASP A 97 -5.34 14.95 4.13
CA ASP A 97 -6.37 14.00 4.56
C ASP A 97 -5.75 12.91 5.43
N GLU A 98 -5.79 13.09 6.75
CA GLU A 98 -5.17 12.16 7.71
C GLU A 98 -5.71 10.73 7.59
N TRP A 99 -6.98 10.55 7.22
CA TRP A 99 -7.56 9.22 7.02
C TRP A 99 -6.87 8.50 5.87
N VAL A 100 -6.62 9.19 4.75
CA VAL A 100 -5.88 8.62 3.60
C VAL A 100 -4.44 8.34 3.97
N VAL A 101 -3.76 9.26 4.66
CA VAL A 101 -2.38 9.06 5.15
C VAL A 101 -2.29 7.79 6.01
N ARG A 102 -3.23 7.58 6.94
CA ARG A 102 -3.27 6.36 7.78
C ARG A 102 -3.45 5.08 6.95
N LYS A 103 -4.31 5.11 5.93
CA LYS A 103 -4.48 3.97 5.01
C LYS A 103 -3.20 3.70 4.21
N HIS A 104 -2.55 4.74 3.68
CA HIS A 104 -1.28 4.60 2.97
C HIS A 104 -0.21 3.96 3.86
N MET A 105 0.00 4.47 5.08
CA MET A 105 1.03 3.93 5.97
C MET A 105 0.77 2.46 6.32
N LYS A 106 -0.46 2.07 6.59
CA LYS A 106 -0.82 0.65 6.83
C LYS A 106 -0.51 -0.24 5.62
N LEU A 107 -0.86 0.19 4.41
CA LEU A 107 -0.55 -0.54 3.17
C LEU A 107 0.97 -0.67 2.96
N LEU A 108 1.72 0.41 3.15
CA LEU A 108 3.17 0.41 2.95
C LEU A 108 3.90 -0.43 4.02
N MET A 109 3.36 -0.50 5.24
CA MET A 109 3.82 -1.44 6.27
C MET A 109 3.55 -2.90 5.88
N GLN A 110 2.38 -3.19 5.27
CA GLN A 110 2.08 -4.53 4.75
C GLN A 110 2.97 -4.93 3.57
N ALA A 111 3.39 -3.95 2.76
CA ALA A 111 4.32 -4.15 1.66
C ALA A 111 5.79 -4.23 2.10
N ASP A 112 6.09 -4.10 3.40
CA ASP A 112 7.43 -4.10 3.97
C ASP A 112 8.37 -3.03 3.38
N ILE A 113 7.83 -1.82 3.14
CA ILE A 113 8.62 -0.66 2.73
C ILE A 113 9.44 -0.16 3.92
N ASP A 114 10.74 0.07 3.73
CA ASP A 114 11.66 0.46 4.79
C ASP A 114 11.70 1.97 4.99
N PHE A 115 11.57 2.74 3.90
CA PHE A 115 11.54 4.20 4.00
C PHE A 115 10.80 4.86 2.85
N LEU A 116 10.30 6.06 3.13
CA LEU A 116 9.72 6.98 2.16
C LEU A 116 10.73 8.07 1.86
N PHE A 117 10.90 8.43 0.60
CA PHE A 117 11.61 9.63 0.21
C PHE A 117 10.61 10.65 -0.37
N PHE A 118 10.45 11.74 0.36
CA PHE A 118 9.48 12.78 0.03
C PHE A 118 9.97 13.63 -1.13
N ASP A 119 9.09 13.87 -2.09
CA ASP A 119 9.41 14.76 -3.21
C ASP A 119 9.45 16.22 -2.77
N THR A 120 10.65 16.79 -2.80
CA THR A 120 10.93 18.21 -2.66
C THR A 120 11.89 18.70 -3.75
N THR A 121 11.92 17.97 -4.87
CA THR A 121 12.85 18.20 -5.99
C THR A 121 12.71 19.58 -6.62
N ASN A 122 11.51 20.15 -6.61
CA ASN A 122 11.19 21.45 -7.18
C ASN A 122 11.36 22.63 -6.19
N GLY A 123 11.81 22.36 -4.96
CA GLY A 123 12.05 23.35 -3.93
C GLY A 123 10.97 23.50 -2.86
N PRO A 124 9.65 23.47 -3.12
CA PRO A 124 8.66 23.44 -2.04
C PRO A 124 8.87 22.24 -1.13
N ILE A 125 8.80 22.45 0.20
CA ILE A 125 9.09 21.41 1.20
C ILE A 125 7.84 20.77 1.82
N TYR A 126 6.67 21.35 1.60
CA TYR A 126 5.37 20.83 2.09
C TYR A 126 5.41 20.41 3.56
N ALA A 127 6.01 21.24 4.42
CA ALA A 127 6.36 20.90 5.80
C ALA A 127 5.18 20.35 6.61
N ASP A 128 3.98 20.93 6.49
CA ASP A 128 2.81 20.50 7.25
C ASP A 128 2.35 19.10 6.84
N ASN A 129 2.36 18.78 5.54
CA ASN A 129 2.00 17.46 5.04
C ASN A 129 3.07 16.41 5.42
N ALA A 130 4.36 16.77 5.34
CA ALA A 130 5.44 15.90 5.81
C ALA A 130 5.30 15.60 7.32
N ARG A 131 5.05 16.63 8.12
CA ARG A 131 4.83 16.48 9.58
C ARG A 131 3.60 15.63 9.89
N LEU A 132 2.53 15.72 9.10
CA LEU A 132 1.36 14.86 9.25
C LEU A 132 1.71 13.38 9.04
N VAL A 133 2.42 13.07 7.95
CA VAL A 133 2.88 11.68 7.69
C VAL A 133 3.78 11.20 8.83
N MET A 134 4.74 12.01 9.27
CA MET A 134 5.64 11.66 10.37
C MET A 134 4.91 11.48 11.70
N LYS A 135 3.90 12.32 12.00
CA LYS A 135 3.03 12.15 13.18
C LYS A 135 2.33 10.78 13.18
N VAL A 136 1.71 10.42 12.06
CA VAL A 136 1.01 9.12 11.92
C VAL A 136 1.98 7.95 12.09
N LEU A 137 3.16 8.04 11.48
CA LEU A 137 4.20 7.02 11.64
C LEU A 137 4.72 6.94 13.08
N GLN A 138 4.88 8.09 13.77
CA GLN A 138 5.30 8.10 15.19
C GLN A 138 4.25 7.42 16.07
N GLU A 139 2.96 7.67 15.85
CA GLU A 139 1.88 7.01 16.58
C GLU A 139 1.95 5.48 16.40
N TYR A 140 2.15 4.98 15.17
CA TYR A 140 2.33 3.54 14.92
C TYR A 140 3.62 2.98 15.55
N HIS A 141 4.71 3.75 15.52
CA HIS A 141 5.96 3.38 16.20
C HIS A 141 5.75 3.23 17.71
N ASP A 142 5.02 4.15 18.33
CA ASP A 142 4.73 4.15 19.77
C ASP A 142 3.81 2.97 20.16
N GLU A 143 2.96 2.50 19.24
CA GLU A 143 2.23 1.23 19.38
C GLU A 143 3.11 -0.02 19.23
N GLY A 144 4.38 0.15 18.87
CA GLY A 144 5.36 -0.94 18.70
C GLY A 144 5.46 -1.50 17.29
N TRP A 145 4.89 -0.86 16.28
CA TRP A 145 4.97 -1.31 14.89
C TRP A 145 6.32 -1.02 14.24
N LYS A 146 6.78 -1.93 13.36
CA LYS A 146 7.81 -1.64 12.37
C LYS A 146 7.21 -0.71 11.32
N ILE A 147 7.72 0.51 11.22
CA ILE A 147 7.23 1.54 10.32
C ILE A 147 8.23 1.83 9.20
N PRO A 148 7.81 2.29 8.01
CA PRO A 148 8.70 2.94 7.08
C PRO A 148 9.27 4.23 7.73
N ARG A 149 10.56 4.49 7.51
CA ARG A 149 11.21 5.73 7.95
C ARG A 149 11.04 6.80 6.87
N VAL A 150 11.40 8.04 7.13
CA VAL A 150 11.27 9.13 6.16
C VAL A 150 12.58 9.83 5.90
N MET A 151 12.78 10.28 4.66
CA MET A 151 13.82 11.17 4.21
C MET A 151 13.29 12.10 3.12
N PHE A 152 14.07 13.11 2.71
CA PHE A 152 13.68 14.06 1.68
C PHE A 152 14.63 13.98 0.48
N TYR A 153 14.07 14.17 -0.70
CA TYR A 153 14.79 14.26 -1.96
C TYR A 153 14.75 15.71 -2.47
N THR A 154 15.89 16.38 -2.53
CA THR A 154 16.01 17.76 -3.04
C THR A 154 16.81 17.83 -4.33
N ASN A 155 16.54 18.80 -5.19
CA ASN A 155 17.30 19.06 -6.41
C ASN A 155 17.39 20.55 -6.75
N THR A 156 16.27 21.26 -6.87
CA THR A 156 16.25 22.72 -7.16
C THR A 156 16.63 23.51 -5.94
N ALA A 157 17.60 24.44 -6.08
CA ALA A 157 18.15 25.23 -4.99
C ALA A 157 18.42 24.37 -3.75
N SER A 158 19.13 23.26 -3.97
CA SER A 158 19.17 22.12 -3.07
C SER A 158 19.69 22.48 -1.69
N GLY A 159 20.78 23.27 -1.59
CA GLY A 159 21.32 23.71 -0.30
C GLY A 159 20.33 24.50 0.56
N ASP A 160 19.63 25.47 -0.05
CA ASP A 160 18.60 26.26 0.63
C ASP A 160 17.38 25.40 0.99
N THR A 161 17.02 24.45 0.12
CA THR A 161 15.91 23.52 0.38
C THR A 161 16.23 22.61 1.55
N VAL A 162 17.45 22.06 1.61
CA VAL A 162 17.94 21.26 2.76
C VAL A 162 17.90 22.07 4.05
N GLN A 163 18.35 23.34 4.03
CA GLN A 163 18.31 24.20 5.21
C GLN A 163 16.88 24.40 5.71
N ARG A 164 15.93 24.70 4.80
CA ARG A 164 14.51 24.87 5.17
C ARG A 164 13.88 23.59 5.73
N ILE A 165 14.23 22.41 5.17
CA ILE A 165 13.79 21.11 5.70
C ILE A 165 14.37 20.89 7.09
N TYR A 166 15.67 21.17 7.28
CA TYR A 166 16.32 21.05 8.57
C TYR A 166 15.63 21.92 9.63
N ASP A 167 15.38 23.20 9.29
CA ASP A 167 14.73 24.14 10.21
C ASP A 167 13.28 23.75 10.54
N ALA A 168 12.53 23.26 9.55
CA ALA A 168 11.11 22.95 9.72
C ALA A 168 10.86 21.59 10.39
N VAL A 169 11.77 20.62 10.29
CA VAL A 169 11.53 19.21 10.69
C VAL A 169 12.57 18.71 11.67
N TYR A 170 13.87 18.86 11.37
CA TYR A 170 14.93 18.14 12.08
C TYR A 170 15.51 18.88 13.27
N ARG A 171 15.63 20.22 13.20
CA ARG A 171 16.30 21.03 14.23
C ARG A 171 15.72 20.80 15.63
N GLU A 172 14.40 20.70 15.75
CA GLU A 172 13.71 20.48 17.03
C GLU A 172 13.49 19.01 17.36
N GLY A 173 13.99 18.08 16.54
CA GLY A 173 13.83 16.67 16.76
C GLY A 173 12.40 16.13 16.53
N TYR A 174 11.63 16.77 15.64
CA TYR A 174 10.25 16.37 15.39
C TYR A 174 10.14 14.91 14.94
N CYS A 175 9.38 14.08 15.67
CA CYS A 175 9.17 12.66 15.37
C CYS A 175 10.46 11.93 14.97
N LYS A 176 11.56 12.11 15.74
CA LYS A 176 12.90 11.60 15.39
C LYS A 176 12.96 10.09 15.15
N ASP A 177 12.07 9.32 15.77
CA ASP A 177 11.97 7.87 15.57
C ASP A 177 11.47 7.48 14.18
N THR A 178 10.97 8.44 13.40
CA THR A 178 10.56 8.26 12.01
C THR A 178 11.67 8.56 10.99
N TRP A 179 12.82 9.08 11.41
CA TRP A 179 13.88 9.48 10.47
C TRP A 179 14.60 8.26 9.89
N PHE A 180 14.78 8.25 8.57
CA PHE A 180 15.63 7.25 7.93
C PHE A 180 17.10 7.61 8.14
N CYS A 181 17.83 6.73 8.80
CA CYS A 181 19.23 6.97 9.17
C CYS A 181 20.14 5.89 8.57
N LEU A 182 21.30 6.32 8.06
CA LEU A 182 22.43 5.47 7.73
C LEU A 182 23.66 5.97 8.50
N ASP A 183 24.46 5.03 9.00
CA ASP A 183 25.66 5.35 9.78
C ASP A 183 25.39 6.31 10.96
N GLY A 184 24.22 6.18 11.58
CA GLY A 184 23.81 6.97 12.75
C GLY A 184 23.37 8.41 12.46
N LYS A 185 23.27 8.82 11.18
CA LYS A 185 22.82 10.15 10.78
C LYS A 185 21.57 10.06 9.91
N PRO A 186 20.61 11.02 10.01
CA PRO A 186 19.49 11.11 9.09
C PRO A 186 19.97 11.29 7.65
N VAL A 187 19.34 10.59 6.71
CA VAL A 187 19.66 10.68 5.28
C VAL A 187 18.87 11.79 4.63
N ILE A 188 19.53 12.53 3.75
CA ILE A 188 18.90 13.47 2.82
C ILE A 188 19.57 13.39 1.46
N ILE A 189 18.79 13.54 0.38
CA ILE A 189 19.35 13.62 -0.97
C ILE A 189 19.49 15.09 -1.36
N ALA A 190 20.70 15.50 -1.74
CA ALA A 190 21.01 16.86 -2.14
C ALA A 190 21.91 16.91 -3.37
N LYS A 191 21.80 18.01 -4.15
CA LYS A 191 22.57 18.18 -5.38
C LYS A 191 23.92 18.85 -5.13
N GLU A 192 23.96 19.87 -4.30
CA GLU A 192 25.11 20.74 -4.14
C GLU A 192 25.20 21.31 -2.72
N GLU A 193 26.06 22.26 -2.55
CA GLU A 193 26.48 22.93 -1.33
C GLU A 193 25.41 23.10 -0.25
N CYS A 194 25.51 22.28 0.75
CA CYS A 194 24.78 22.44 2.00
C CYS A 194 25.57 23.28 2.99
N SER A 195 24.89 23.93 3.94
CA SER A 195 25.56 24.66 5.01
C SER A 195 26.43 23.73 5.87
N PRO A 196 27.49 24.27 6.53
CA PRO A 196 28.30 23.45 7.46
C PRO A 196 27.44 22.76 8.53
N GLU A 197 26.38 23.41 9.02
CA GLU A 197 25.44 22.85 10.01
C GLU A 197 24.73 21.60 9.45
N THR A 198 24.13 21.71 8.28
CA THR A 198 23.39 20.59 7.65
C THR A 198 24.31 19.48 7.16
N CYS A 199 25.51 19.82 6.66
CA CYS A 199 26.54 18.81 6.33
C CYS A 199 27.01 18.00 7.56
N ALA A 200 27.11 18.63 8.72
CA ALA A 200 27.47 17.95 9.94
C ALA A 200 26.33 17.03 10.46
N PHE A 201 25.09 17.44 10.25
CA PHE A 201 23.89 16.76 10.75
C PHE A 201 23.49 15.56 9.89
N PHE A 202 23.42 15.72 8.56
CA PHE A 202 22.92 14.69 7.66
C PHE A 202 24.01 13.73 7.14
N ASN A 203 23.57 12.52 6.77
CA ASN A 203 24.25 11.66 5.79
C ASN A 203 23.70 12.06 4.40
N ILE A 204 24.48 12.83 3.66
CA ILE A 204 24.04 13.40 2.38
C ILE A 204 24.33 12.40 1.26
N LYS A 205 23.30 11.99 0.52
CA LYS A 205 23.41 11.28 -0.74
C LYS A 205 23.28 12.26 -1.90
N MET A 206 23.97 11.98 -3.01
CA MET A 206 23.96 12.89 -4.16
C MET A 206 22.68 12.72 -4.97
N SER A 207 22.02 13.82 -5.30
CA SER A 207 20.90 13.81 -6.26
C SER A 207 21.41 13.32 -7.63
N GLN A 208 20.89 12.21 -8.09
CA GLN A 208 21.18 11.63 -9.40
C GLN A 208 20.00 11.84 -10.34
N TRP A 209 20.11 12.82 -11.24
CA TRP A 209 19.06 13.07 -12.22
C TRP A 209 19.08 12.02 -13.34
N PRO A 210 17.92 11.64 -13.93
CA PRO A 210 17.83 10.50 -14.87
C PRO A 210 18.72 10.60 -16.11
N ASN A 211 18.97 11.82 -16.60
CA ASN A 211 19.75 12.11 -17.81
C ASN A 211 21.18 12.60 -17.50
N GLU A 212 21.63 12.56 -16.26
CA GLU A 212 22.99 12.92 -15.87
C GLU A 212 23.93 11.69 -15.91
N PRO A 213 25.25 11.92 -16.12
CA PRO A 213 26.26 10.88 -15.90
C PRO A 213 26.21 10.34 -14.49
N ASP A 214 26.67 9.10 -14.30
CA ASP A 214 26.71 8.44 -13.00
C ASP A 214 27.58 9.21 -12.01
N LYS A 215 27.05 9.42 -10.82
CA LYS A 215 27.73 10.03 -9.68
C LYS A 215 28.01 8.99 -8.60
N LEU A 216 29.20 8.99 -8.04
CA LEU A 216 29.48 8.20 -6.84
C LEU A 216 28.61 8.71 -5.68
N GLY A 217 27.94 7.81 -4.97
CA GLY A 217 26.96 8.14 -3.95
C GLY A 217 25.67 8.74 -4.49
N GLY A 218 25.42 8.62 -5.79
CA GLY A 218 24.22 9.09 -6.47
C GLY A 218 23.01 8.21 -6.18
N TRP A 219 21.92 8.82 -5.72
CA TRP A 219 20.64 8.14 -5.49
C TRP A 219 19.59 8.69 -6.45
N PRO A 220 19.09 7.88 -7.41
CA PRO A 220 18.15 8.33 -8.43
C PRO A 220 16.71 8.32 -7.91
N TRP A 221 15.92 9.33 -8.28
CA TRP A 221 14.47 9.21 -8.17
C TRP A 221 13.87 8.43 -9.35
N MET A 222 14.54 8.44 -10.50
CA MET A 222 14.23 7.67 -11.69
C MET A 222 15.51 7.42 -12.51
N ASP A 223 15.55 6.33 -13.28
CA ASP A 223 16.59 6.09 -14.29
C ASP A 223 15.95 5.85 -15.66
N PHE A 224 16.43 6.58 -16.70
CA PHE A 224 15.95 6.44 -18.07
C PHE A 224 16.74 5.39 -18.87
N THR A 225 17.84 4.89 -18.34
CA THR A 225 18.66 3.86 -18.99
C THR A 225 17.98 2.50 -18.90
N ARG A 226 18.07 1.72 -19.99
CA ARG A 226 17.54 0.35 -20.02
C ARG A 226 18.60 -0.62 -20.56
N PRO A 227 18.90 -1.73 -19.85
CA PRO A 227 18.46 -1.98 -18.47
C PRO A 227 18.99 -0.91 -17.52
N GLN A 228 18.25 -0.64 -16.41
CA GLN A 228 18.63 0.42 -15.49
C GLN A 228 19.96 0.16 -14.80
N ARG A 229 20.65 1.27 -14.48
CA ARG A 229 21.96 1.29 -13.85
C ARG A 229 21.90 0.92 -12.37
N VAL A 230 22.94 0.26 -11.88
CA VAL A 230 23.22 0.15 -10.45
C VAL A 230 24.21 1.25 -10.09
N PHE A 231 23.82 2.16 -9.22
CA PHE A 231 24.65 3.28 -8.77
C PHE A 231 25.53 2.85 -7.61
N ALA A 232 26.78 3.31 -7.61
CA ALA A 232 27.76 2.96 -6.62
C ALA A 232 27.83 3.97 -5.45
N ASN A 233 28.17 3.48 -4.26
CA ASN A 233 28.51 4.33 -3.12
C ASN A 233 29.85 5.07 -3.33
N LEU A 234 30.27 5.89 -2.36
CA LEU A 234 31.52 6.66 -2.44
C LEU A 234 32.80 5.78 -2.48
N LYS A 235 32.68 4.48 -2.21
CA LYS A 235 33.80 3.50 -2.32
C LYS A 235 33.82 2.77 -3.66
N GLY A 236 32.83 3.04 -4.55
CA GLY A 236 32.68 2.34 -5.82
C GLY A 236 31.98 0.98 -5.72
N GLU A 237 31.35 0.65 -4.58
CA GLU A 237 30.60 -0.58 -4.39
C GLU A 237 29.14 -0.38 -4.83
N PRO A 238 28.45 -1.39 -5.45
CA PRO A 238 27.02 -1.32 -5.76
C PRO A 238 26.20 -0.94 -4.52
N GLU A 239 25.33 0.08 -4.65
CA GLU A 239 24.52 0.55 -3.53
C GLU A 239 23.02 0.57 -3.85
N VAL A 240 22.63 1.14 -4.98
CA VAL A 240 21.22 1.42 -5.23
C VAL A 240 20.83 1.24 -6.69
N ILE A 241 19.61 0.77 -6.94
CA ILE A 241 18.95 0.72 -8.25
C ILE A 241 17.58 1.39 -8.16
N ASN A 242 17.15 2.06 -9.24
CA ASN A 242 15.79 2.57 -9.36
C ASN A 242 14.88 1.58 -10.08
N VAL A 243 13.62 1.52 -9.65
CA VAL A 243 12.54 0.76 -10.30
C VAL A 243 11.35 1.69 -10.50
N SER A 244 10.87 1.82 -11.73
CA SER A 244 9.77 2.72 -12.08
C SER A 244 8.62 1.97 -12.74
N VAL A 245 7.38 2.36 -12.45
CA VAL A 245 6.17 1.80 -13.07
C VAL A 245 6.10 2.14 -14.55
N ALA A 246 6.45 3.38 -14.91
CA ALA A 246 6.58 3.87 -16.28
C ALA A 246 7.67 4.94 -16.35
N GLN A 247 8.16 5.25 -17.55
CA GLN A 247 9.30 6.18 -17.76
C GLN A 247 9.10 7.03 -19.02
N HIS A 248 9.63 8.26 -19.01
CA HIS A 248 9.60 9.20 -20.15
C HIS A 248 11.03 9.62 -20.59
N PRO A 249 11.83 8.68 -21.14
CA PRO A 249 13.25 8.92 -21.36
C PRO A 249 13.57 9.93 -22.47
N GLN A 250 12.66 10.14 -23.42
CA GLN A 250 12.92 10.94 -24.62
C GLN A 250 11.97 12.11 -24.76
N ILE A 251 10.70 11.92 -24.48
CA ILE A 251 9.65 12.94 -24.57
C ILE A 251 8.78 12.88 -23.31
N LYS A 252 7.91 13.88 -23.17
CA LYS A 252 6.99 13.95 -22.02
C LYS A 252 5.89 12.91 -22.14
N PHE A 253 5.37 12.43 -21.03
CA PHE A 253 4.26 11.47 -21.02
C PHE A 253 3.02 11.98 -21.77
N GLY A 254 2.74 13.29 -21.68
CA GLY A 254 1.64 13.91 -22.42
C GLY A 254 1.74 13.76 -23.92
N ASP A 255 2.94 13.80 -24.50
CA ASP A 255 3.11 13.64 -25.93
C ASP A 255 2.71 12.23 -26.39
N SER A 256 3.02 11.20 -25.59
CA SER A 256 2.57 9.82 -25.87
C SER A 256 1.07 9.65 -25.68
N ALA A 257 0.49 10.24 -24.62
CA ALA A 257 -0.92 10.09 -24.31
C ALA A 257 -1.84 10.87 -25.25
N LEU A 258 -1.46 12.10 -25.65
CA LEU A 258 -2.32 13.04 -26.37
C LEU A 258 -2.03 13.11 -27.87
N TYR A 259 -0.81 12.80 -28.29
CA TYR A 259 -0.35 12.97 -29.67
C TYR A 259 0.14 11.67 -30.32
N GLY A 260 0.01 10.55 -29.62
CA GLY A 260 0.35 9.22 -30.15
C GLY A 260 1.84 8.94 -30.36
N GLU A 261 2.72 9.72 -29.72
CA GLU A 261 4.17 9.48 -29.74
C GLU A 261 4.51 8.20 -28.95
N LYS A 262 5.38 7.35 -29.50
CA LYS A 262 5.66 6.01 -28.94
C LYS A 262 7.03 5.89 -28.24
N ALA A 263 7.71 7.01 -27.98
CA ALA A 263 9.07 6.99 -27.44
C ALA A 263 9.16 6.72 -25.93
N ASN A 264 8.05 6.82 -25.20
CA ASN A 264 8.00 6.57 -23.76
C ASN A 264 7.74 5.10 -23.43
N CYS A 265 8.21 4.67 -22.26
CA CYS A 265 7.90 3.37 -21.69
C CYS A 265 6.68 3.52 -20.78
N GLY A 266 5.48 3.24 -21.28
CA GLY A 266 4.25 3.20 -20.50
C GLY A 266 4.20 1.99 -19.56
N ARG A 267 3.10 1.85 -18.83
CA ARG A 267 2.88 0.72 -17.90
C ARG A 267 2.86 -0.64 -18.63
N ALA A 268 2.43 -0.65 -19.92
CA ALA A 268 2.41 -1.82 -20.79
C ALA A 268 3.72 -2.11 -21.50
N TYR A 269 4.77 -1.32 -21.25
CA TYR A 269 6.05 -1.50 -21.95
C TYR A 269 6.78 -2.76 -21.49
N HIS A 270 7.16 -3.62 -22.44
CA HIS A 270 8.04 -4.77 -22.25
C HIS A 270 8.63 -5.24 -23.59
N ASN A 271 9.72 -5.99 -23.54
CA ASN A 271 10.40 -6.53 -24.75
C ASN A 271 10.72 -5.47 -25.81
N GLY A 272 10.98 -4.23 -25.39
CA GLY A 272 11.37 -3.14 -26.28
C GLY A 272 10.24 -2.26 -26.82
N GLU A 273 8.96 -2.54 -26.52
CA GLU A 273 7.81 -1.77 -26.99
C GLU A 273 6.66 -1.73 -26.00
N ASN A 274 5.74 -0.78 -26.19
CA ASN A 274 4.47 -0.77 -25.45
C ASN A 274 3.51 -1.78 -26.09
N ASP A 275 2.94 -2.68 -25.29
CA ASP A 275 1.93 -3.64 -25.74
C ASP A 275 0.65 -2.90 -26.15
N PRO A 276 0.24 -2.96 -27.43
CA PRO A 276 -0.94 -2.25 -27.92
C PRO A 276 -2.26 -2.92 -27.52
N THR A 277 -2.24 -4.04 -26.83
CA THR A 277 -3.45 -4.76 -26.41
C THR A 277 -4.27 -3.88 -25.46
N PRO A 278 -5.57 -3.68 -25.72
CA PRO A 278 -6.42 -2.89 -24.83
C PRO A 278 -6.35 -3.38 -23.38
N GLY A 279 -6.01 -2.48 -22.45
CA GLY A 279 -5.88 -2.80 -21.05
C GLY A 279 -4.55 -3.46 -20.63
N ALA A 280 -3.58 -3.62 -21.53
CA ALA A 280 -2.25 -4.17 -21.21
C ALA A 280 -1.57 -3.44 -20.06
N TRP A 281 -1.80 -2.14 -19.89
CA TRP A 281 -1.30 -1.32 -18.80
C TRP A 281 -1.74 -1.77 -17.39
N LYS A 282 -2.74 -2.65 -17.27
CA LYS A 282 -3.19 -3.21 -15.99
C LYS A 282 -2.23 -4.27 -15.43
N TYR A 283 -1.40 -4.87 -16.29
CA TYR A 283 -0.52 -6.00 -15.92
C TYR A 283 0.81 -5.56 -15.29
N GLY A 284 1.23 -4.31 -15.51
CA GLY A 284 2.47 -3.79 -14.93
C GLY A 284 3.73 -4.44 -15.52
N TYR A 285 3.78 -4.60 -16.84
CA TYR A 285 4.91 -5.23 -17.54
C TYR A 285 6.21 -4.45 -17.36
N ASN A 286 6.18 -3.11 -17.49
CA ASN A 286 7.37 -2.29 -17.27
C ASN A 286 7.88 -2.41 -15.83
N PHE A 287 6.97 -2.43 -14.87
CA PHE A 287 7.33 -2.57 -13.46
C PHE A 287 7.95 -3.93 -13.15
N ALA A 288 7.41 -5.01 -13.77
CA ALA A 288 7.98 -6.35 -13.69
C ALA A 288 9.42 -6.39 -14.24
N GLU A 289 9.63 -5.92 -15.48
CA GLU A 289 10.94 -5.90 -16.13
C GLU A 289 11.99 -5.10 -15.34
N GLN A 290 11.57 -3.97 -14.75
CA GLN A 290 12.41 -3.15 -13.88
C GLN A 290 12.80 -3.87 -12.58
N PHE A 291 11.84 -4.52 -11.92
CA PHE A 291 12.13 -5.26 -10.69
C PHE A 291 12.91 -6.55 -10.93
N ASP A 292 12.66 -7.24 -12.04
CA ASP A 292 13.44 -8.44 -12.41
C ASP A 292 14.93 -8.08 -12.57
N ARG A 293 15.22 -6.90 -13.14
CA ARG A 293 16.59 -6.37 -13.17
C ARG A 293 17.16 -6.09 -11.79
N ALA A 294 16.35 -5.54 -10.87
CA ALA A 294 16.79 -5.33 -9.48
C ALA A 294 17.07 -6.65 -8.75
N LEU A 295 16.26 -7.69 -8.99
CA LEU A 295 16.50 -9.04 -8.45
C LEU A 295 17.77 -9.66 -9.02
N GLU A 296 18.03 -9.49 -10.33
CA GLU A 296 19.23 -10.00 -11.00
C GLU A 296 20.52 -9.36 -10.48
N THR A 297 20.51 -8.03 -10.30
CA THR A 297 21.70 -7.27 -9.86
C THR A 297 21.89 -7.25 -8.35
N ASP A 298 20.84 -7.50 -7.60
CA ASP A 298 20.77 -7.64 -6.14
C ASP A 298 21.53 -6.56 -5.32
N PRO A 299 21.37 -5.25 -5.61
CA PRO A 299 22.02 -4.22 -4.82
C PRO A 299 21.40 -4.13 -3.41
N PRO A 300 22.05 -3.50 -2.42
CA PRO A 300 21.51 -3.34 -1.08
C PRO A 300 20.16 -2.58 -1.00
N ILE A 301 19.92 -1.66 -1.94
CA ILE A 301 18.77 -0.75 -1.87
C ILE A 301 18.05 -0.69 -3.23
N VAL A 302 16.73 -0.79 -3.19
CA VAL A 302 15.85 -0.51 -4.33
C VAL A 302 15.05 0.76 -4.03
N LEU A 303 15.08 1.73 -4.95
CA LEU A 303 14.26 2.95 -4.91
C LEU A 303 13.12 2.83 -5.91
N VAL A 304 11.89 2.81 -5.42
CA VAL A 304 10.69 2.66 -6.25
C VAL A 304 10.05 4.02 -6.52
N THR A 305 9.76 4.31 -7.79
CA THR A 305 9.09 5.54 -8.23
C THR A 305 7.74 5.19 -8.86
N GLY A 306 6.60 5.56 -8.29
CA GLY A 306 6.29 6.33 -7.11
C GLY A 306 5.01 5.82 -6.49
N TRP A 307 4.52 6.48 -5.45
CA TRP A 307 3.28 6.07 -4.80
C TRP A 307 2.05 6.80 -5.33
N ASN A 308 2.02 8.15 -5.26
CA ASN A 308 0.79 8.93 -5.36
C ASN A 308 0.92 10.27 -6.11
N GLU A 309 1.66 10.35 -7.20
CA GLU A 309 1.73 11.55 -8.05
C GLU A 309 0.52 11.61 -9.00
N TRP A 310 -0.65 11.93 -8.46
CA TRP A 310 -1.91 11.90 -9.20
C TRP A 310 -2.15 13.06 -10.15
N ILE A 311 -1.43 14.19 -9.99
CA ILE A 311 -1.69 15.42 -10.75
C ILE A 311 -0.46 15.91 -11.50
N ALA A 312 -0.71 16.55 -12.63
CA ALA A 312 0.30 17.26 -13.41
C ALA A 312 -0.19 18.65 -13.84
N GLY A 313 0.73 19.60 -13.92
CA GLY A 313 0.47 20.91 -14.53
C GLY A 313 0.59 20.83 -16.06
N ASP A 314 -0.26 21.60 -16.75
CA ASP A 314 -0.11 21.83 -18.19
C ASP A 314 0.95 22.91 -18.45
N TRP A 315 2.04 22.53 -19.12
CA TRP A 315 3.16 23.40 -19.49
C TRP A 315 3.13 23.79 -20.98
N GLY A 316 2.03 23.54 -21.71
CA GLY A 316 1.93 23.59 -23.15
C GLY A 316 2.47 24.86 -23.79
N SER A 317 2.02 26.03 -23.38
CA SER A 317 2.40 27.29 -24.02
C SER A 317 3.76 27.86 -23.56
N GLY A 318 4.41 27.25 -22.57
CA GLY A 318 5.63 27.79 -21.93
C GLY A 318 6.89 26.93 -22.05
N ARG A 319 6.79 25.63 -22.29
CA ARG A 319 7.92 24.70 -22.28
C ARG A 319 7.90 23.64 -23.39
N GLY A 320 6.94 23.67 -24.29
CA GLY A 320 6.81 22.67 -25.35
C GLY A 320 6.26 23.24 -26.65
N GLU A 321 6.49 22.50 -27.73
CA GLU A 321 5.93 22.78 -29.05
C GLU A 321 4.45 22.40 -29.14
N ARG A 322 3.95 21.62 -28.18
CA ARG A 322 2.56 21.11 -28.14
C ARG A 322 1.66 22.06 -27.34
N PRO A 323 0.41 22.27 -27.76
CA PRO A 323 -0.51 23.18 -27.08
C PRO A 323 -0.90 22.71 -25.66
N ILE A 324 -0.98 21.40 -25.43
CA ILE A 324 -1.16 20.77 -24.10
C ILE A 324 0.06 19.90 -23.83
N CYS A 325 0.67 20.05 -22.66
CA CYS A 325 1.93 19.38 -22.35
C CYS A 325 2.02 18.97 -20.88
N PHE A 326 1.86 17.70 -20.62
CA PHE A 326 2.12 17.08 -19.32
C PHE A 326 3.47 16.35 -19.33
N VAL A 327 4.31 16.58 -18.33
CA VAL A 327 5.67 16.00 -18.28
C VAL A 327 5.65 14.64 -17.58
N ASP A 328 5.24 14.62 -16.32
CA ASP A 328 5.52 13.53 -15.40
C ASP A 328 4.41 12.49 -15.30
N CYS A 329 3.18 12.83 -15.62
CA CYS A 329 2.05 11.92 -15.74
C CYS A 329 1.00 12.51 -16.67
N ALA A 330 0.23 11.66 -17.37
CA ALA A 330 -0.77 12.13 -18.32
C ALA A 330 -2.09 11.35 -18.26
N ASN A 331 -2.05 10.03 -18.37
CA ASN A 331 -3.22 9.14 -18.28
C ASN A 331 -2.83 7.82 -17.60
N ALA A 332 -3.75 6.85 -17.55
CA ALA A 332 -3.53 5.57 -16.88
C ALA A 332 -2.35 4.77 -17.43
N GLU A 333 -2.08 4.82 -18.74
CA GLU A 333 -0.91 4.16 -19.36
C GLU A 333 0.39 4.90 -19.03
N TYR A 334 0.37 6.23 -19.13
CA TYR A 334 1.54 7.09 -18.97
C TYR A 334 1.50 7.82 -17.65
N SER A 335 1.69 7.06 -16.57
CA SER A 335 1.77 7.49 -15.18
C SER A 335 2.57 6.48 -14.37
N ARG A 336 3.11 6.88 -13.20
CA ARG A 336 4.15 6.13 -12.47
C ARG A 336 3.70 5.53 -11.15
N ASP A 337 2.44 5.72 -10.74
CA ASP A 337 2.04 5.53 -9.36
C ASP A 337 1.44 4.16 -9.09
N ILE A 338 1.66 3.70 -7.86
CA ILE A 338 1.31 2.35 -7.39
C ILE A 338 0.01 2.39 -6.57
N GLU A 339 -0.33 3.54 -5.98
CA GLU A 339 -1.55 3.71 -5.20
C GLU A 339 -2.77 3.21 -6.00
N MET A 340 -3.72 2.59 -5.31
CA MET A 340 -4.89 2.00 -5.93
C MET A 340 -5.70 3.05 -6.71
N MET A 341 -6.17 2.65 -7.88
CA MET A 341 -6.97 3.45 -8.78
C MET A 341 -8.43 3.01 -8.74
N ARG A 342 -9.37 3.94 -8.70
CA ARG A 342 -10.79 3.62 -8.86
C ARG A 342 -11.06 3.17 -10.30
N GLY A 343 -11.70 2.03 -10.49
CA GLY A 343 -11.76 1.39 -11.80
C GLY A 343 -10.35 0.95 -12.27
N GLY A 344 -10.12 0.86 -13.55
CA GLY A 344 -8.79 0.63 -14.11
C GLY A 344 -8.09 -0.62 -13.60
N TYR A 345 -6.89 -0.46 -13.02
CA TYR A 345 -6.07 -1.55 -12.48
C TYR A 345 -6.37 -1.87 -11.01
N PHE A 346 -7.12 -1.04 -10.31
CA PHE A 346 -7.41 -1.12 -8.88
C PHE A 346 -6.13 -1.34 -8.03
N ASP A 347 -5.97 -2.50 -7.38
CA ASP A 347 -4.86 -2.82 -6.48
C ASP A 347 -3.73 -3.66 -7.12
N ASN A 348 -3.78 -3.93 -8.43
CA ASN A 348 -2.84 -4.82 -9.11
C ASN A 348 -1.37 -4.39 -8.93
N TYR A 349 -1.08 -3.09 -8.97
CA TYR A 349 0.28 -2.57 -8.76
C TYR A 349 0.74 -2.64 -7.32
N PHE A 350 -0.16 -2.41 -6.37
CA PHE A 350 0.14 -2.60 -4.95
C PHE A 350 0.44 -4.08 -4.66
N MET A 351 -0.35 -5.00 -5.17
CA MET A 351 -0.11 -6.44 -5.02
C MET A 351 1.19 -6.89 -5.72
N GLN A 352 1.50 -6.30 -6.87
CA GLN A 352 2.76 -6.54 -7.57
C GLN A 352 3.95 -6.01 -6.74
N LEU A 353 3.85 -4.81 -6.15
CA LEU A 353 4.86 -4.28 -5.23
C LEU A 353 5.10 -5.24 -4.06
N VAL A 354 4.05 -5.68 -3.36
CA VAL A 354 4.14 -6.66 -2.26
C VAL A 354 4.89 -7.91 -2.71
N SER A 355 4.55 -8.43 -3.89
CA SER A 355 5.17 -9.65 -4.43
C SER A 355 6.66 -9.47 -4.73
N TYR A 356 7.04 -8.37 -5.35
CA TYR A 356 8.44 -8.09 -5.67
C TYR A 356 9.29 -7.76 -4.43
N VAL A 357 8.74 -7.01 -3.48
CA VAL A 357 9.42 -6.75 -2.21
C VAL A 357 9.71 -8.05 -1.47
N ARG A 358 8.78 -9.02 -1.46
CA ARG A 358 9.03 -10.34 -0.86
C ARG A 358 10.07 -11.17 -1.62
N ARG A 359 10.09 -11.13 -2.96
CA ARG A 359 11.14 -11.79 -3.76
C ARG A 359 12.51 -11.18 -3.45
N TYR A 360 12.57 -9.89 -3.20
CA TYR A 360 13.80 -9.16 -2.94
C TYR A 360 14.27 -9.26 -1.49
N LYS A 361 13.40 -9.02 -0.51
CA LYS A 361 13.73 -9.00 0.93
C LYS A 361 13.52 -10.35 1.61
N GLY A 362 12.77 -11.23 0.99
CA GLY A 362 12.38 -12.52 1.58
C GLY A 362 11.11 -12.47 2.41
N ALA A 363 10.72 -13.64 2.90
CA ALA A 363 9.56 -13.82 3.77
C ALA A 363 9.92 -14.74 4.94
N GLU A 364 9.15 -14.67 6.03
CA GLU A 364 9.23 -15.64 7.11
C GLU A 364 8.43 -16.90 6.74
N ALA A 365 8.92 -18.06 7.15
CA ALA A 365 8.18 -19.31 7.00
C ALA A 365 6.93 -19.29 7.88
N THR A 366 5.81 -19.80 7.36
CA THR A 366 4.59 -19.94 8.15
C THR A 366 4.76 -21.03 9.21
N PRO A 367 4.58 -20.74 10.50
CA PRO A 367 4.61 -21.77 11.53
C PRO A 367 3.47 -22.77 11.34
N VAL A 368 3.76 -24.06 11.58
CA VAL A 368 2.74 -25.10 11.69
C VAL A 368 2.38 -25.28 13.16
N TYR A 369 1.10 -25.26 13.46
CA TYR A 369 0.60 -25.34 14.84
C TYR A 369 0.00 -26.71 15.12
N SER A 370 0.45 -27.32 16.20
CA SER A 370 -0.12 -28.60 16.68
C SER A 370 -1.47 -28.37 17.36
N PRO A 371 -2.36 -29.39 17.35
CA PRO A 371 -3.66 -29.29 18.02
C PRO A 371 -3.50 -29.11 19.54
N VAL A 372 -4.34 -28.26 20.13
CA VAL A 372 -4.49 -28.16 21.58
C VAL A 372 -5.38 -29.32 22.09
N ALA A 373 -5.32 -29.63 23.38
CA ALA A 373 -6.13 -30.68 23.96
C ALA A 373 -7.64 -30.44 23.82
N THR A 374 -8.06 -29.19 23.97
CA THR A 374 -9.44 -28.73 23.72
C THR A 374 -9.45 -27.22 23.43
N VAL A 375 -10.36 -26.80 22.55
CA VAL A 375 -10.67 -25.37 22.34
C VAL A 375 -11.74 -24.86 23.32
N ASP A 376 -12.43 -25.76 24.01
CA ASP A 376 -13.49 -25.45 24.97
C ASP A 376 -12.90 -25.03 26.32
N MET A 377 -12.95 -23.72 26.58
CA MET A 377 -12.43 -23.06 27.78
C MET A 377 -13.13 -21.71 27.99
N PRO A 378 -12.96 -21.04 29.14
CA PRO A 378 -13.47 -19.67 29.33
C PRO A 378 -12.96 -18.70 28.24
N VAL A 379 -13.80 -17.77 27.79
CA VAL A 379 -13.46 -16.80 26.74
C VAL A 379 -12.25 -15.96 27.17
N ALA A 380 -12.20 -15.51 28.44
CA ALA A 380 -11.12 -14.74 29.00
C ALA A 380 -9.74 -15.41 28.88
N GLU A 381 -9.69 -16.76 28.91
CA GLU A 381 -8.44 -17.51 28.80
C GLU A 381 -8.07 -17.84 27.35
N SER A 382 -9.03 -17.76 26.42
CA SER A 382 -8.92 -18.27 25.06
C SER A 382 -7.84 -17.57 24.25
N MET A 383 -7.68 -16.24 24.42
CA MET A 383 -6.62 -15.48 23.73
C MET A 383 -5.22 -15.91 24.18
N ALA A 384 -5.00 -16.02 25.49
CA ALA A 384 -3.71 -16.44 26.04
C ALA A 384 -3.34 -17.89 25.66
N ALA A 385 -4.34 -18.76 25.50
CA ALA A 385 -4.18 -20.14 25.11
C ALA A 385 -4.01 -20.35 23.58
N SER A 386 -4.10 -19.29 22.78
CA SER A 386 -3.94 -19.39 21.32
C SER A 386 -2.45 -19.37 20.94
N PRO A 387 -1.94 -20.45 20.30
CA PRO A 387 -0.54 -20.51 19.87
C PRO A 387 -0.25 -19.58 18.69
N ALA A 388 -1.22 -19.35 17.81
CA ALA A 388 -1.13 -18.38 16.73
C ALA A 388 -1.80 -17.08 17.16
N ARG A 389 -1.07 -15.97 17.03
CA ARG A 389 -1.56 -14.63 17.40
C ARG A 389 -1.19 -13.64 16.30
N TYR A 390 -2.15 -12.83 15.89
CA TYR A 390 -2.06 -11.87 14.82
C TYR A 390 -2.47 -10.48 15.32
N ASP A 391 -1.63 -9.49 15.08
CA ASP A 391 -1.86 -8.12 15.55
C ASP A 391 -2.71 -7.32 14.55
N GLY A 392 -3.66 -6.54 15.06
CA GLY A 392 -4.35 -5.47 14.36
C GLY A 392 -3.88 -4.09 14.84
N PHE A 393 -4.28 -3.02 14.15
CA PHE A 393 -3.93 -1.66 14.53
C PHE A 393 -4.90 -1.11 15.57
N SER A 394 -4.40 -0.64 16.70
CA SER A 394 -5.22 -0.07 17.77
C SER A 394 -5.72 1.35 17.48
N ASP A 395 -5.20 2.02 16.45
CA ASP A 395 -5.64 3.34 15.98
C ASP A 395 -6.89 3.29 15.09
N GLY A 396 -7.39 2.10 14.81
CA GLY A 396 -8.64 1.94 14.06
C GLY A 396 -9.77 2.78 14.68
N GLY A 397 -10.84 3.03 13.94
CA GLY A 397 -11.91 3.90 14.38
C GLY A 397 -11.73 5.36 13.99
N PHE A 398 -10.69 5.71 13.23
CA PHE A 398 -10.51 7.05 12.69
C PHE A 398 -11.53 7.31 11.57
N ASN A 399 -12.51 8.14 11.84
CA ASN A 399 -13.52 8.53 10.86
C ASN A 399 -12.95 9.55 9.89
N ARG A 400 -13.37 9.48 8.62
CA ARG A 400 -13.02 10.46 7.60
C ARG A 400 -14.05 11.58 7.55
N HIS A 401 -13.58 12.81 7.59
CA HIS A 401 -14.32 14.01 7.23
C HIS A 401 -13.31 15.02 6.70
N ALA A 402 -13.07 14.99 5.38
CA ALA A 402 -12.02 15.78 4.75
C ALA A 402 -12.53 16.44 3.46
N VAL A 403 -11.99 17.61 3.18
CA VAL A 403 -12.21 18.31 1.92
C VAL A 403 -11.20 17.79 0.89
N GLY A 404 -11.67 17.46 -0.30
CA GLY A 404 -10.82 17.12 -1.44
C GLY A 404 -10.95 18.11 -2.59
N GLN A 405 -10.40 17.73 -3.73
CA GLN A 405 -10.35 18.56 -4.94
C GLN A 405 -11.74 19.05 -5.33
N GLY A 406 -11.85 20.35 -5.63
CA GLY A 406 -13.11 20.99 -6.00
C GLY A 406 -14.08 21.22 -4.84
N GLY A 407 -13.64 21.08 -3.59
CA GLY A 407 -14.46 21.27 -2.40
C GLY A 407 -15.39 20.10 -2.09
N VAL A 408 -15.17 18.95 -2.71
CA VAL A 408 -15.91 17.72 -2.39
C VAL A 408 -15.58 17.30 -0.97
N ILE A 409 -16.60 16.99 -0.18
CA ILE A 409 -16.43 16.50 1.19
C ILE A 409 -16.47 14.97 1.15
N TYR A 410 -15.35 14.34 1.53
CA TYR A 410 -15.24 12.90 1.70
C TYR A 410 -15.52 12.52 3.15
N THR A 411 -16.44 11.58 3.35
CA THR A 411 -16.81 11.08 4.67
C THR A 411 -16.72 9.56 4.72
N ASN A 412 -16.29 9.02 5.86
CA ASN A 412 -16.36 7.60 6.15
C ASN A 412 -16.60 7.41 7.67
N TYR A 413 -17.77 6.92 8.02
CA TYR A 413 -18.19 6.64 9.40
C TYR A 413 -18.54 5.16 9.57
N THR A 414 -17.98 4.30 8.76
CA THR A 414 -18.28 2.86 8.74
C THR A 414 -17.61 2.08 9.86
N GLN A 415 -16.66 2.67 10.54
CA GLN A 415 -15.93 2.08 11.67
C GLN A 415 -16.86 1.84 12.87
N ARG A 416 -16.66 0.70 13.57
CA ARG A 416 -17.43 0.34 14.75
C ARG A 416 -16.55 -0.32 15.81
N ASN A 417 -16.07 -1.55 15.58
CA ASN A 417 -15.13 -2.21 16.46
C ASN A 417 -13.72 -2.07 15.89
N VAL A 418 -12.73 -1.83 16.75
CA VAL A 418 -11.31 -1.77 16.40
C VAL A 418 -10.67 -3.08 16.81
N ILE A 419 -10.18 -3.85 15.83
CA ILE A 419 -9.59 -5.17 16.04
C ILE A 419 -8.11 -5.00 16.43
N GLU A 420 -7.75 -5.37 17.66
CA GLU A 420 -6.37 -5.26 18.15
C GLU A 420 -5.57 -6.56 17.98
N GLU A 421 -6.23 -7.71 18.18
CA GLU A 421 -5.53 -8.99 18.15
C GLU A 421 -6.49 -10.14 17.82
N ILE A 422 -5.98 -11.12 17.09
CA ILE A 422 -6.70 -12.33 16.75
C ILE A 422 -5.87 -13.53 17.22
N GLY A 423 -6.46 -14.38 18.07
CA GLY A 423 -5.90 -15.67 18.45
C GLY A 423 -6.55 -16.80 17.69
N VAL A 424 -5.76 -17.72 17.15
CA VAL A 424 -6.26 -18.92 16.48
C VAL A 424 -5.64 -20.16 17.12
N LYS A 425 -6.46 -21.15 17.37
CA LYS A 425 -6.07 -22.50 17.83
C LYS A 425 -7.04 -23.55 17.26
N HIS A 426 -6.62 -24.79 17.26
CA HIS A 426 -7.51 -25.88 16.87
C HIS A 426 -7.29 -27.11 17.76
N ASP A 427 -8.32 -27.93 17.88
CA ASP A 427 -8.22 -29.32 18.33
C ASP A 427 -8.56 -30.30 17.18
N ALA A 428 -8.75 -31.55 17.44
CA ALA A 428 -9.03 -32.58 16.42
C ALA A 428 -10.30 -32.29 15.60
N LYS A 429 -11.26 -31.50 16.12
CA LYS A 429 -12.59 -31.30 15.51
C LYS A 429 -12.92 -29.87 15.19
N THR A 430 -12.28 -28.90 15.86
CA THR A 430 -12.73 -27.50 15.91
C THR A 430 -11.58 -26.55 15.74
N ILE A 431 -11.78 -25.47 14.98
CA ILE A 431 -10.93 -24.27 14.94
C ILE A 431 -11.61 -23.20 15.77
N SER A 432 -10.88 -22.59 16.70
CA SER A 432 -11.35 -21.49 17.54
C SER A 432 -10.67 -20.20 17.17
N PHE A 433 -11.46 -19.19 16.84
CA PHE A 433 -11.03 -17.81 16.66
C PHE A 433 -11.39 -17.02 17.90
N THR A 434 -10.42 -16.30 18.45
CA THR A 434 -10.63 -15.33 19.54
C THR A 434 -10.20 -13.96 19.05
N VAL A 435 -11.10 -12.99 19.01
CA VAL A 435 -10.82 -11.63 18.55
C VAL A 435 -10.91 -10.68 19.73
N ARG A 436 -9.87 -9.87 19.93
CA ARG A 436 -9.85 -8.78 20.91
C ARG A 436 -10.04 -7.45 20.21
N THR A 437 -10.89 -6.60 20.80
CA THR A 437 -11.11 -5.23 20.34
C THR A 437 -10.60 -4.22 21.34
N LYS A 438 -10.29 -3.03 20.88
CA LYS A 438 -9.82 -1.89 21.70
C LYS A 438 -10.86 -1.48 22.74
N GLU A 439 -12.09 -1.32 22.29
CA GLU A 439 -13.23 -0.97 23.14
C GLU A 439 -14.13 -2.20 23.34
N LEU A 440 -15.09 -2.09 24.25
CA LEU A 440 -16.12 -3.14 24.44
C LEU A 440 -16.82 -3.42 23.11
N LEU A 441 -17.03 -4.69 22.83
CA LEU A 441 -17.73 -5.12 21.62
C LEU A 441 -19.11 -4.47 21.50
N SER A 442 -19.41 -3.95 20.32
CA SER A 442 -20.74 -3.41 20.00
C SER A 442 -21.79 -4.51 19.96
N ASP A 443 -23.07 -4.13 19.98
CA ASP A 443 -24.19 -5.07 19.85
C ASP A 443 -24.05 -5.92 18.56
N PRO A 444 -24.00 -7.26 18.67
CA PRO A 444 -23.90 -8.15 17.51
C PRO A 444 -25.12 -8.11 16.58
N LEU A 445 -26.26 -7.64 17.06
CA LEU A 445 -27.52 -7.57 16.28
C LEU A 445 -27.65 -6.25 15.51
N GLY A 446 -26.62 -5.40 15.53
CA GLY A 446 -26.60 -4.16 14.76
C GLY A 446 -26.51 -4.40 13.25
N ALA A 447 -26.81 -3.34 12.47
CA ALA A 447 -26.68 -3.35 11.01
C ALA A 447 -25.23 -3.48 10.54
N GLY A 448 -25.02 -3.95 9.31
CA GLY A 448 -23.73 -4.03 8.65
C GLY A 448 -23.07 -5.42 8.75
N SER A 449 -21.74 -5.43 8.79
CA SER A 449 -20.91 -6.65 8.86
C SER A 449 -20.23 -6.73 10.22
N TRP A 450 -20.89 -7.34 11.20
CA TRP A 450 -20.35 -7.46 12.56
C TRP A 450 -19.37 -8.64 12.66
N MET A 451 -18.09 -8.36 12.90
CA MET A 451 -17.01 -9.30 13.20
C MET A 451 -17.03 -10.56 12.32
N LYS A 452 -17.15 -10.39 11.00
CA LYS A 452 -17.12 -11.48 10.02
C LYS A 452 -15.71 -12.02 9.87
N ILE A 453 -15.58 -13.34 9.71
CA ILE A 453 -14.31 -14.01 9.42
C ILE A 453 -14.43 -14.64 8.03
N TYR A 454 -13.68 -14.10 7.08
CA TYR A 454 -13.60 -14.61 5.71
C TYR A 454 -12.52 -15.68 5.64
N LEU A 455 -12.85 -16.83 5.04
CA LEU A 455 -11.97 -18.00 5.02
C LEU A 455 -11.68 -18.44 3.59
N ASN A 456 -10.41 -18.69 3.32
CA ASN A 456 -9.93 -19.37 2.13
C ASN A 456 -9.22 -20.66 2.57
N THR A 457 -9.78 -21.82 2.21
CA THR A 457 -9.32 -23.16 2.66
C THR A 457 -8.70 -23.99 1.54
N VAL A 458 -8.61 -23.42 0.31
CA VAL A 458 -8.10 -24.14 -0.86
C VAL A 458 -6.88 -23.47 -1.49
N GLY A 459 -6.51 -22.29 -1.01
CA GLY A 459 -5.57 -21.42 -1.70
C GLY A 459 -6.19 -20.82 -2.98
N GLY A 460 -5.56 -19.82 -3.55
CA GLY A 460 -6.04 -19.16 -4.76
C GLY A 460 -6.95 -17.96 -4.50
N GLU A 461 -7.70 -17.55 -5.53
CA GLU A 461 -8.48 -16.33 -5.53
C GLU A 461 -9.72 -16.40 -4.64
N GLY A 462 -10.01 -15.29 -3.94
CA GLY A 462 -11.25 -15.08 -3.20
C GLY A 462 -11.37 -15.89 -1.91
N TYR A 463 -12.60 -16.03 -1.43
CA TYR A 463 -12.96 -16.76 -0.22
C TYR A 463 -13.98 -17.84 -0.53
N GLN A 464 -13.95 -18.95 0.21
CA GLN A 464 -14.95 -20.02 0.09
C GLN A 464 -16.03 -19.89 1.14
N TYR A 465 -15.71 -19.33 2.31
CA TYR A 465 -16.65 -19.26 3.44
C TYR A 465 -16.59 -17.90 4.14
N VAL A 466 -17.72 -17.55 4.76
CA VAL A 466 -17.85 -16.44 5.72
C VAL A 466 -18.39 -16.98 7.02
N LEU A 467 -17.55 -17.05 8.04
CA LEU A 467 -17.94 -17.39 9.40
C LEU A 467 -18.50 -16.13 10.09
N ASN A 468 -19.48 -16.30 10.95
CA ASN A 468 -20.23 -15.22 11.57
C ASN A 468 -20.99 -14.36 10.53
N HIS A 469 -21.51 -15.02 9.48
CA HIS A 469 -22.18 -14.34 8.39
C HIS A 469 -23.48 -13.64 8.85
N THR A 470 -24.30 -14.34 9.65
CA THR A 470 -25.51 -13.79 10.25
C THR A 470 -25.51 -14.07 11.74
N THR A 471 -25.52 -13.02 12.55
CA THR A 471 -25.65 -13.14 14.01
C THR A 471 -27.09 -13.21 14.43
N CYS A 472 -27.41 -14.10 15.38
CA CYS A 472 -28.74 -14.33 15.92
C CYS A 472 -28.73 -14.15 17.44
N ARG A 473 -29.91 -13.96 18.02
CA ARG A 473 -30.07 -13.92 19.48
C ARG A 473 -29.59 -15.22 20.14
N GLY A 474 -29.12 -15.12 21.37
CA GLY A 474 -28.68 -16.30 22.16
C GLY A 474 -27.32 -16.85 21.74
N GLY A 475 -26.44 -16.03 21.18
CA GLY A 475 -25.07 -16.41 20.84
C GLY A 475 -24.98 -17.36 19.63
N LYS A 476 -26.04 -17.47 18.83
CA LYS A 476 -26.01 -18.27 17.58
C LYS A 476 -25.53 -17.44 16.40
N THR A 477 -24.79 -18.08 15.50
CA THR A 477 -24.35 -17.48 14.25
C THR A 477 -24.33 -18.52 13.13
N THR A 478 -24.07 -18.08 11.90
CA THR A 478 -24.06 -18.95 10.73
C THR A 478 -22.71 -18.96 10.05
N LEU A 479 -22.42 -20.07 9.39
CA LEU A 479 -21.42 -20.21 8.33
C LEU A 479 -22.13 -20.03 7.00
N ALA A 480 -21.57 -19.22 6.11
CA ALA A 480 -22.08 -19.07 4.76
C ALA A 480 -21.02 -19.51 3.74
N LYS A 481 -21.48 -20.07 2.62
CA LYS A 481 -20.65 -20.36 1.46
C LYS A 481 -20.69 -19.19 0.51
N VAL A 482 -19.52 -18.71 0.07
CA VAL A 482 -19.41 -17.68 -0.97
C VAL A 482 -19.80 -18.31 -2.32
N ILE A 483 -20.72 -17.66 -3.02
CA ILE A 483 -21.23 -18.08 -4.33
C ILE A 483 -20.81 -17.12 -5.45
N GLY A 484 -20.29 -15.95 -5.10
CA GLY A 484 -19.70 -14.98 -6.00
C GLY A 484 -18.43 -15.50 -6.69
N LYS A 485 -17.96 -14.78 -7.69
CA LYS A 485 -16.70 -15.07 -8.42
C LYS A 485 -15.76 -13.88 -8.29
N GLY A 486 -14.45 -14.17 -8.34
CA GLY A 486 -13.43 -13.15 -8.21
C GLY A 486 -13.58 -12.37 -6.90
N ASP A 487 -13.74 -11.08 -7.00
CA ASP A 487 -13.83 -10.16 -5.87
C ASP A 487 -15.24 -10.03 -5.26
N ASP A 488 -16.25 -10.73 -5.79
CA ASP A 488 -17.62 -10.71 -5.28
C ASP A 488 -17.72 -11.52 -3.97
N LEU A 489 -18.24 -10.91 -2.91
CA LEU A 489 -18.41 -11.50 -1.59
C LEU A 489 -19.84 -12.00 -1.31
N THR A 490 -20.66 -12.21 -2.35
CA THR A 490 -22.01 -12.76 -2.19
C THR A 490 -21.97 -14.14 -1.55
N ALA A 491 -22.67 -14.33 -0.45
CA ALA A 491 -22.64 -15.57 0.33
C ALA A 491 -24.04 -16.01 0.78
N VAL A 492 -24.22 -17.33 0.90
CA VAL A 492 -25.48 -17.97 1.33
C VAL A 492 -25.24 -18.84 2.55
N ASN A 493 -26.07 -18.69 3.58
CA ASN A 493 -25.99 -19.49 4.81
C ASN A 493 -26.08 -20.99 4.51
N MET A 494 -25.21 -21.75 5.14
CA MET A 494 -25.22 -23.22 5.09
C MET A 494 -26.21 -23.77 6.12
N GLU A 495 -27.00 -24.74 5.70
CA GLU A 495 -27.92 -25.45 6.59
C GLU A 495 -27.21 -26.55 7.40
N GLY A 496 -27.73 -26.83 8.60
CA GLY A 496 -27.26 -27.97 9.42
C GLY A 496 -25.93 -27.74 10.14
N VAL A 497 -25.36 -26.55 10.10
CA VAL A 497 -24.13 -26.20 10.83
C VAL A 497 -24.50 -25.36 12.05
N ASP A 498 -24.36 -25.93 13.26
CA ASP A 498 -24.61 -25.19 14.53
C ASP A 498 -23.31 -24.51 14.97
N ILE A 499 -23.27 -23.18 14.89
CA ILE A 499 -22.14 -22.36 15.31
C ILE A 499 -22.62 -21.36 16.36
N ARG A 500 -21.77 -21.15 17.36
CA ARG A 500 -22.01 -20.18 18.42
C ARG A 500 -20.87 -19.19 18.54
N TYR A 501 -21.21 -17.96 18.90
CA TYR A 501 -20.27 -16.97 19.38
C TYR A 501 -20.50 -16.68 20.85
N GLU A 502 -19.43 -16.33 21.53
CA GLU A 502 -19.44 -15.93 22.94
C GLU A 502 -18.68 -14.62 23.07
N ILE A 503 -19.21 -13.72 23.91
CA ILE A 503 -18.63 -12.41 24.18
C ILE A 503 -18.36 -12.29 25.67
N GLU A 504 -17.13 -11.82 26.00
CA GLU A 504 -16.75 -11.43 27.34
C GLU A 504 -15.93 -10.13 27.29
N GLY A 505 -16.57 -9.00 27.58
CA GLY A 505 -15.94 -7.67 27.53
C GLY A 505 -15.45 -7.31 26.14
N HIS A 506 -14.14 -7.28 25.94
CA HIS A 506 -13.45 -6.96 24.69
C HIS A 506 -13.20 -8.19 23.82
N LEU A 507 -13.59 -9.38 24.25
CA LEU A 507 -13.27 -10.63 23.59
C LEU A 507 -14.51 -11.24 22.94
N LEU A 508 -14.36 -11.63 21.68
CA LEU A 508 -15.26 -12.49 20.92
C LEU A 508 -14.57 -13.83 20.70
N ARG A 509 -15.27 -14.93 20.98
CA ARG A 509 -14.85 -16.26 20.58
C ARG A 509 -15.88 -16.90 19.65
N ILE A 510 -15.39 -17.54 18.58
CA ILE A 510 -16.20 -18.33 17.64
C ILE A 510 -15.50 -19.66 17.39
N ASN A 511 -16.23 -20.75 17.61
CA ASN A 511 -15.75 -22.12 17.38
C ASN A 511 -16.36 -22.66 16.09
N LEU A 512 -15.50 -23.05 15.12
CA LEU A 512 -15.86 -23.55 13.80
C LEU A 512 -15.55 -25.04 13.72
N PRO A 513 -16.53 -25.92 13.47
CA PRO A 513 -16.26 -27.34 13.17
C PRO A 513 -15.39 -27.48 11.91
N ARG A 514 -14.24 -28.18 12.01
CA ARG A 514 -13.31 -28.40 10.88
C ARG A 514 -13.99 -29.06 9.69
N SER A 515 -14.89 -30.04 9.96
CA SER A 515 -15.65 -30.74 8.92
C SER A 515 -16.59 -29.84 8.12
N ALA A 516 -17.07 -28.74 8.69
CA ALA A 516 -17.96 -27.81 7.98
C ALA A 516 -17.27 -27.06 6.82
N VAL A 517 -15.94 -27.01 6.85
CA VAL A 517 -15.12 -26.34 5.84
C VAL A 517 -14.10 -27.26 5.16
N GLY A 518 -14.23 -28.58 5.35
CA GLY A 518 -13.37 -29.58 4.71
C GLY A 518 -11.94 -29.66 5.24
N LEU A 519 -11.71 -29.29 6.50
CA LEU A 519 -10.39 -29.27 7.15
C LEU A 519 -10.24 -30.36 8.25
N ASP A 520 -10.98 -31.46 8.17
CA ASP A 520 -11.10 -32.46 9.19
C ASP A 520 -10.02 -33.57 9.17
N TYR A 521 -9.10 -33.52 8.19
CA TYR A 521 -8.04 -34.54 8.06
C TYR A 521 -6.64 -33.90 8.03
N GLY A 522 -5.73 -34.41 8.87
CA GLY A 522 -4.30 -34.13 8.83
C GLY A 522 -3.91 -32.64 8.78
N TYR A 523 -2.81 -32.38 8.11
CA TYR A 523 -2.32 -31.02 7.84
C TYR A 523 -3.30 -30.23 6.98
N PHE A 524 -3.54 -28.97 7.37
CA PHE A 524 -4.38 -28.05 6.61
C PHE A 524 -3.79 -26.65 6.57
N ASN A 525 -4.08 -25.94 5.49
CA ASN A 525 -3.76 -24.53 5.28
C ASN A 525 -5.06 -23.72 5.17
N MET A 526 -5.11 -22.63 5.89
CA MET A 526 -6.25 -21.72 5.88
C MET A 526 -5.77 -20.28 5.85
N TRP A 527 -6.26 -19.51 4.87
CA TRP A 527 -6.09 -18.06 4.89
C TRP A 527 -7.35 -17.43 5.48
N PHE A 528 -7.18 -16.38 6.24
CA PHE A 528 -8.33 -15.73 6.85
C PHE A 528 -8.15 -14.23 7.03
N LYS A 529 -9.27 -13.54 7.14
CA LYS A 529 -9.39 -12.12 7.44
C LYS A 529 -10.53 -11.93 8.44
N VAL A 530 -10.34 -11.03 9.41
CA VAL A 530 -11.42 -10.57 10.28
C VAL A 530 -11.81 -9.15 9.89
N ALA A 531 -13.10 -8.89 9.77
CA ALA A 531 -13.56 -7.57 9.35
C ALA A 531 -14.87 -7.17 10.03
N ASP A 532 -14.94 -5.92 10.46
CA ASP A 532 -16.10 -5.30 11.10
C ASP A 532 -16.43 -3.95 10.46
N SER A 533 -17.71 -3.72 10.14
CA SER A 533 -18.18 -2.47 9.56
C SER A 533 -19.65 -2.23 9.84
N ARG A 534 -20.05 -0.96 9.98
CA ARG A 534 -21.46 -0.57 10.00
C ARG A 534 -22.19 -0.83 8.68
N GLU A 535 -21.43 -1.02 7.60
CA GLU A 535 -21.93 -1.37 6.28
C GLU A 535 -21.56 -2.80 5.90
N ALA A 536 -22.27 -3.37 4.94
CA ALA A 536 -21.95 -4.69 4.42
C ALA A 536 -20.73 -4.63 3.50
N TYR A 537 -19.85 -5.63 3.60
CA TYR A 537 -18.82 -5.90 2.60
C TYR A 537 -19.45 -6.63 1.42
N LYS A 538 -19.30 -6.11 0.20
CA LYS A 538 -19.85 -6.66 -1.04
C LYS A 538 -18.77 -7.13 -2.00
N SER A 539 -17.60 -6.51 -1.93
CA SER A 539 -16.44 -6.84 -2.75
C SER A 539 -15.15 -6.75 -1.94
N VAL A 540 -14.05 -7.24 -2.48
CA VAL A 540 -12.70 -7.12 -1.88
C VAL A 540 -12.28 -5.65 -1.74
N GLU A 541 -12.74 -4.76 -2.63
CA GLU A 541 -12.51 -3.32 -2.55
C GLU A 541 -12.94 -2.74 -1.20
N ASP A 542 -14.07 -3.21 -0.67
CA ASP A 542 -14.61 -2.74 0.60
C ASP A 542 -13.67 -2.96 1.80
N PHE A 543 -12.74 -3.93 1.73
CA PHE A 543 -11.73 -4.13 2.77
C PHE A 543 -10.65 -3.04 2.82
N TYR A 544 -10.57 -2.18 1.80
CA TYR A 544 -9.64 -1.05 1.78
C TYR A 544 -10.21 0.18 2.46
N ASP A 545 -11.52 0.41 2.38
CA ASP A 545 -12.14 1.65 2.82
C ASP A 545 -13.19 1.51 3.93
N LYS A 546 -13.94 0.38 4.02
CA LYS A 546 -15.02 0.23 5.01
C LYS A 546 -14.53 -0.39 6.31
N GLY A 547 -15.02 0.16 7.42
CA GLY A 547 -14.83 -0.39 8.75
C GLY A 547 -13.38 -0.66 9.14
N ASP A 548 -13.16 -1.76 9.83
CA ASP A 548 -11.85 -2.28 10.22
C ASP A 548 -11.66 -3.69 9.66
N ALA A 549 -10.79 -3.84 8.66
CA ALA A 549 -10.43 -5.12 8.05
C ALA A 549 -8.96 -5.44 8.39
N VAL A 550 -8.73 -6.62 8.94
CA VAL A 550 -7.41 -7.05 9.43
C VAL A 550 -7.06 -8.42 8.83
N PRO A 551 -6.05 -8.50 7.94
CA PRO A 551 -5.24 -7.41 7.36
C PRO A 551 -6.06 -6.47 6.46
N LEU A 552 -5.54 -5.24 6.23
CA LEU A 552 -6.18 -4.28 5.34
C LEU A 552 -6.13 -4.76 3.88
N GLY A 553 -7.21 -4.53 3.13
CA GLY A 553 -7.27 -4.82 1.70
C GLY A 553 -7.30 -6.31 1.37
N ARG A 554 -6.61 -6.71 0.31
CA ARG A 554 -6.67 -8.08 -0.27
C ARG A 554 -5.89 -9.12 0.52
N LEU A 555 -4.85 -8.75 1.25
CA LEU A 555 -4.00 -9.67 2.01
C LEU A 555 -4.78 -10.39 3.12
N ASN A 556 -4.39 -11.62 3.43
CA ASN A 556 -4.99 -12.47 4.45
C ASN A 556 -3.90 -13.04 5.37
N PHE A 557 -4.22 -13.25 6.64
CA PHE A 557 -3.40 -14.07 7.52
C PHE A 557 -3.43 -15.54 7.10
N VAL A 558 -2.36 -16.26 7.44
CA VAL A 558 -2.22 -17.68 7.17
C VAL A 558 -2.15 -18.45 8.47
N TYR A 559 -2.87 -19.57 8.55
CA TYR A 559 -2.81 -20.53 9.64
C TYR A 559 -2.60 -21.92 9.10
N HIS A 560 -1.48 -22.56 9.49
CA HIS A 560 -1.21 -23.96 9.18
C HIS A 560 -1.45 -24.81 10.44
N GLY A 561 -2.33 -25.83 10.35
CA GLY A 561 -2.61 -26.77 11.42
C GLY A 561 -2.25 -28.20 11.03
N GLU A 562 -1.91 -29.01 12.04
CA GLU A 562 -1.68 -30.46 11.91
C GLU A 562 -2.95 -31.28 12.17
#